data_c90a3273e9603d61a7059cb0c3cdc8d9
#
_entry.id   c90a3273e9603d61a7059cb0c3cdc8d9
#
_cell.length_a   1.000
_cell.length_b   1.000
_cell.length_c   1.000
_cell.angle_alpha   90.00
_cell.angle_beta   90.00
_cell.angle_gamma   90.00
#
_symmetry.space_group_name_H-M   'P 1'
#
loop_
_entity.id
_entity.type
_entity.pdbx_description
1 polymer ?
#
loop_
_entity_poly.entity_id
_entity_poly.type
_entity_poly.pdbx_seq_one_letter_code
_entity_poly.pdbx_strand_id
1 'polypeptide(L)' 'MYIVIELQKNEQGVVSNIVTAFDTLAEAESKYYSILAAAAISKVPVHSAIIVSEEGFPVKHQCYKHN' A
#
# COMPACT_ATOMS: atom_id res chain seq x y z
N MET A 1 0.98 -11.81 12.45
CA MET A 1 0.70 -10.39 12.20
C MET A 1 1.13 -10.02 10.80
N TYR A 2 0.35 -9.19 10.16
CA TYR A 2 0.63 -8.69 8.80
C TYR A 2 0.59 -7.17 8.81
N ILE A 3 1.48 -6.55 8.07
CA ILE A 3 1.62 -5.10 8.03
C ILE A 3 1.31 -4.63 6.63
N VAL A 4 0.39 -3.67 6.51
CA VAL A 4 0.04 -3.05 5.23
C VAL A 4 0.67 -1.67 5.19
N ILE A 5 1.41 -1.38 4.14
CA ILE A 5 2.04 -0.08 3.94
C ILE A 5 1.48 0.53 2.67
N GLU A 6 0.88 1.71 2.80
CA GLU A 6 0.46 2.54 1.67
C GLU A 6 1.55 3.57 1.42
N LEU A 7 2.02 3.65 0.17
CA LEU A 7 3.06 4.60 -0.24
C LEU A 7 2.51 5.53 -1.30
N GLN A 8 2.75 6.83 -1.13
CA GLN A 8 2.40 7.84 -2.12
C GLN A 8 3.59 8.75 -2.36
N LYS A 9 3.83 9.10 -3.61
CA LYS A 9 4.84 10.06 -4.00
C LYS A 9 4.17 11.15 -4.82
N ASN A 10 4.24 12.40 -4.36
CA ASN A 10 3.58 13.52 -5.02
C ASN A 10 4.44 14.07 -6.18
N GLU A 11 3.92 15.10 -6.86
CA GLU A 11 4.57 15.71 -8.01
C GLU A 11 5.92 16.35 -7.66
N GLN A 12 6.12 16.76 -6.42
CA GLN A 12 7.36 17.33 -5.93
C GLN A 12 8.37 16.27 -5.49
N GLY A 13 8.01 14.98 -5.61
CA GLY A 13 8.90 13.89 -5.21
C GLY A 13 8.86 13.56 -3.73
N VAL A 14 7.94 14.14 -2.97
CA VAL A 14 7.81 13.87 -1.53
C VAL A 14 7.06 12.56 -1.33
N VAL A 15 7.67 11.65 -0.58
CA VAL A 15 7.08 10.34 -0.27
C VAL A 15 6.40 10.40 1.10
N SER A 16 5.17 9.92 1.17
CA SER A 16 4.45 9.71 2.42
C SER A 16 4.03 8.25 2.52
N ASN A 17 3.85 7.77 3.75
CA ASN A 17 3.45 6.40 3.98
C ASN A 17 2.47 6.31 5.15
N ILE A 18 1.60 5.29 5.09
CA ILE A 18 0.69 4.95 6.19
C ILE A 18 0.90 3.47 6.46
N VAL A 19 1.21 3.13 7.71
CA VAL A 19 1.50 1.76 8.13
C VAL A 19 0.42 1.29 9.08
N THR A 20 -0.19 0.15 8.78
CA THR A 20 -1.27 -0.43 9.59
C THR A 20 -0.98 -1.91 9.80
N ALA A 21 -1.07 -2.39 11.04
CA ALA A 21 -0.86 -3.79 11.38
C ALA A 21 -2.21 -4.50 11.60
N PHE A 22 -2.27 -5.77 11.18
CA PHE A 22 -3.46 -6.62 11.33
C PHE A 22 -3.06 -7.98 11.85
N ASP A 23 -3.97 -8.62 12.59
CA ASP A 23 -3.70 -9.96 13.14
C ASP A 23 -3.84 -11.05 12.09
N THR A 24 -4.73 -10.87 11.12
CA THR A 24 -5.00 -11.89 10.10
C THR A 24 -4.68 -11.38 8.70
N LEU A 25 -4.36 -12.32 7.80
CA LEU A 25 -4.13 -11.99 6.40
C LEU A 25 -5.38 -11.44 5.73
N ALA A 26 -6.56 -11.96 6.08
CA ALA A 26 -7.83 -11.51 5.51
C ALA A 26 -8.08 -10.03 5.78
N GLU A 27 -7.81 -9.58 7.00
CA GLU A 27 -7.94 -8.16 7.37
C GLU A 27 -6.91 -7.30 6.62
N ALA A 28 -5.69 -7.78 6.53
CA ALA A 28 -4.64 -7.07 5.79
C ALA A 28 -5.00 -6.96 4.30
N GLU A 29 -5.51 -8.03 3.70
CA GLU A 29 -5.95 -8.02 2.30
C GLU A 29 -7.10 -7.04 2.08
N SER A 30 -8.05 -6.97 3.00
CA SER A 30 -9.16 -6.01 2.90
C SER A 30 -8.63 -4.57 2.80
N LYS A 31 -7.70 -4.20 3.67
CA LYS A 31 -7.06 -2.88 3.65
C LYS A 31 -6.26 -2.68 2.37
N TYR A 32 -5.47 -3.68 1.99
CA TYR A 32 -4.63 -3.65 0.80
C TYR A 32 -5.46 -3.38 -0.46
N TYR A 33 -6.54 -4.13 -0.68
CA TYR A 33 -7.39 -3.93 -1.85
C TYR A 33 -8.15 -2.61 -1.81
N SER A 34 -8.51 -2.12 -0.64
CA SER A 34 -9.10 -0.79 -0.47
C SER A 34 -8.14 0.31 -0.95
N ILE A 35 -6.87 0.19 -0.58
CA ILE A 35 -5.83 1.12 -1.03
C ILE A 35 -5.68 1.05 -2.55
N LEU A 36 -5.63 -0.16 -3.12
CA LEU A 36 -5.47 -0.33 -4.56
C LEU A 36 -6.66 0.22 -5.35
N ALA A 37 -7.86 0.06 -4.83
CA ALA A 37 -9.06 0.63 -5.47
C ALA A 37 -8.96 2.15 -5.56
N ALA A 38 -8.50 2.81 -4.50
CA ALA A 38 -8.29 4.25 -4.51
C ALA A 38 -7.10 4.65 -5.38
N ALA A 39 -6.01 3.86 -5.34
CA ALA A 39 -4.80 4.15 -6.11
C ALA A 39 -5.03 4.08 -7.62
N ALA A 40 -5.89 3.17 -8.06
CA ALA A 40 -6.18 2.99 -9.48
C ALA A 40 -6.76 4.25 -10.15
N ILE A 41 -7.51 5.06 -9.38
CA ILE A 41 -8.15 6.28 -9.88
C ILE A 41 -7.54 7.55 -9.30
N SER A 42 -6.49 7.42 -8.50
CA SER A 42 -5.81 8.55 -7.87
C SER A 42 -5.04 9.37 -8.91
N LYS A 43 -4.86 10.66 -8.62
CA LYS A 43 -4.02 11.55 -9.44
C LYS A 43 -2.61 11.66 -8.92
N VAL A 44 -2.28 10.93 -7.85
CA VAL A 44 -0.93 10.90 -7.29
C VAL A 44 0.00 10.18 -8.27
N PRO A 45 1.16 10.77 -8.63
CA PRO A 45 2.05 10.17 -9.62
C PRO A 45 2.50 8.74 -9.32
N VAL A 46 2.76 8.43 -8.05
CA VAL A 46 3.08 7.06 -7.62
C VAL A 46 2.24 6.73 -6.41
N HIS A 47 1.47 5.65 -6.49
CA HIS A 47 0.60 5.20 -5.40
C HIS A 47 0.68 3.68 -5.34
N SER A 48 1.17 3.14 -4.25
CA SER A 48 1.39 1.71 -4.12
C SER A 48 0.98 1.19 -2.75
N ALA A 49 0.85 -0.13 -2.66
CA ALA A 49 0.58 -0.81 -1.40
C ALA A 49 1.35 -2.12 -1.35
N ILE A 50 1.71 -2.53 -0.14
CA ILE A 50 2.39 -3.79 0.11
C ILE A 50 1.84 -4.41 1.39
N ILE A 51 1.72 -5.74 1.39
CA ILE A 51 1.51 -6.51 2.62
C ILE A 51 2.83 -7.20 2.95
N VAL A 52 3.31 -7.00 4.17
CA VAL A 52 4.54 -7.61 4.67
C VAL A 52 4.20 -8.44 5.88
N SER A 53 4.77 -9.64 6.01
CA SER A 53 4.64 -10.44 7.21
C SER A 53 5.48 -9.84 8.35
N GLU A 54 5.23 -10.28 9.57
CA GLU A 54 6.01 -9.79 10.72
C GLU A 54 7.49 -10.11 10.64
N GLU A 55 7.87 -11.10 9.82
CA GLU A 55 9.28 -11.42 9.55
C GLU A 55 9.89 -10.52 8.47
N GLY A 56 9.11 -9.60 7.90
CA GLY A 56 9.59 -8.73 6.83
C GLY A 56 9.47 -9.33 5.43
N PHE A 57 8.75 -10.43 5.28
CA PHE A 57 8.58 -11.08 3.98
C PHE A 57 7.41 -10.46 3.21
N PRO A 58 7.63 -10.00 1.96
CA PRO A 58 6.55 -9.41 1.16
C PRO A 58 5.56 -10.49 0.71
N VAL A 59 4.28 -10.29 1.03
CA VAL A 59 3.20 -11.22 0.70
C VAL A 59 2.54 -10.83 -0.62
N LYS A 60 2.20 -9.54 -0.77
CA LYS A 60 1.59 -8.97 -1.98
C LYS A 60 2.06 -7.54 -2.14
N HIS A 61 2.18 -7.09 -3.39
CA HIS A 61 2.46 -5.68 -3.68
C HIS A 61 1.92 -5.29 -5.04
N GLN A 62 1.56 -4.02 -5.18
CA GLN A 62 1.08 -3.44 -6.43
C GLN A 62 1.39 -1.96 -6.44
N CYS A 63 1.80 -1.43 -7.57
CA CYS A 63 2.09 -0.01 -7.74
C CYS A 63 1.34 0.53 -8.95
N TYR A 64 0.71 1.69 -8.79
CA TYR A 64 0.13 2.47 -9.88
C TYR A 64 0.97 3.72 -10.10
N LYS A 65 1.32 3.99 -11.33
CA LYS A 65 2.02 5.21 -11.74
C LYS A 65 1.13 6.00 -12.68
N HIS A 66 0.87 7.25 -12.32
CA HIS A 66 0.00 8.15 -13.08
C HIS A 66 0.83 9.35 -13.56
N ASN A 67 1.26 9.29 -14.78
CA ASN A 67 2.06 10.37 -15.38
C ASN A 67 1.23 11.19 -16.37
#